data_b521a0cd65348c27cf68dee5b161ef71
#
_entry.id   b521a0cd65348c27cf68dee5b161ef71
#
_cell.length_a   1.000
_cell.length_b   1.000
_cell.length_c   1.000
_cell.angle_alpha   90.00
_cell.angle_beta   90.00
_cell.angle_gamma   90.00
#
_symmetry.space_group_name_H-M   'P 1'
#
loop_
_entity.id
_entity.type
_entity.pdbx_description
1 polymer ?
#
loop_
_entity_poly.entity_id
_entity_poly.type
_entity_poly.pdbx_seq_one_letter_code
_entity_poly.pdbx_strand_id
1 'polypeptide(L)'
;MLTKRQNLIEVMKGGSPDRFVNQYEAFALIMGVPCSPFKQTICGGEPVKDGWGVTKVWPVGTPGAFPLHDDEHLVCKDITRWRDYVKAPRVDYPDLAWEDVVNRTKAINREEQFAIAFLTPGLFETCHNLLGIQNCLINFYQEPERMHELIDYITDYQMAVAEQICD
;
A
#
# COMPACT_ATOMS: atom_id res chain seq x y z
N MET A 1 -8.02 4.69 34.46
CA MET A 1 -6.94 4.42 33.49
C MET A 1 -7.53 4.58 32.11
N LEU A 2 -6.91 5.39 31.27
CA LEU A 2 -7.37 5.63 29.91
C LEU A 2 -7.20 4.36 29.05
N THR A 3 -8.09 4.17 28.06
CA THR A 3 -7.92 3.10 27.06
C THR A 3 -6.72 3.40 26.16
N LYS A 4 -6.29 2.40 25.36
CA LYS A 4 -5.21 2.60 24.37
C LYS A 4 -5.54 3.75 23.41
N ARG A 5 -6.80 3.75 22.92
CA ARG A 5 -7.32 4.77 22.02
C ARG A 5 -7.35 6.16 22.69
N GLN A 6 -7.82 6.26 23.93
CA GLN A 6 -7.87 7.52 24.66
C GLN A 6 -6.47 8.07 24.93
N ASN A 7 -5.50 7.22 25.32
CA ASN A 7 -4.10 7.64 25.52
C ASN A 7 -3.49 8.20 24.23
N LEU A 8 -3.74 7.58 23.07
CA LEU A 8 -3.27 8.10 21.80
C LEU A 8 -3.91 9.46 21.48
N ILE A 9 -5.22 9.62 21.71
CA ILE A 9 -5.92 10.90 21.51
C ILE A 9 -5.31 12.00 22.41
N GLU A 10 -5.01 11.70 23.67
CA GLU A 10 -4.36 12.67 24.57
C GLU A 10 -2.98 13.08 24.03
N VAL A 11 -2.16 12.14 23.56
CA VAL A 11 -0.86 12.47 22.94
C VAL A 11 -1.04 13.38 21.72
N MET A 12 -1.99 13.04 20.81
CA MET A 12 -2.24 13.82 19.59
C MET A 12 -2.72 15.25 19.87
N LYS A 13 -3.42 15.46 20.98
CA LYS A 13 -3.94 16.77 21.40
C LYS A 13 -2.95 17.57 22.25
N GLY A 14 -1.79 17.01 22.58
CA GLY A 14 -0.87 17.60 23.58
C GLY A 14 -1.45 17.61 24.98
N GLY A 15 -2.35 16.67 25.30
CA GLY A 15 -3.00 16.51 26.60
C GLY A 15 -2.16 15.72 27.59
N SER A 16 -2.83 14.96 28.47
CA SER A 16 -2.20 14.24 29.57
C SER A 16 -2.51 12.74 29.48
N PRO A 17 -1.76 11.96 28.67
CA PRO A 17 -1.88 10.51 28.69
C PRO A 17 -1.46 9.97 30.06
N ASP A 18 -2.07 8.88 30.50
CA ASP A 18 -1.78 8.30 31.83
C ASP A 18 -0.54 7.36 31.82
N ARG A 19 0.04 7.10 30.63
CA ARG A 19 1.24 6.30 30.43
C ARG A 19 1.87 6.58 29.07
N PHE A 20 3.07 6.06 28.85
CA PHE A 20 3.69 6.06 27.52
C PHE A 20 2.83 5.28 26.52
N VAL A 21 2.62 5.85 25.34
CA VAL A 21 1.81 5.23 24.27
C VAL A 21 2.73 4.62 23.24
N ASN A 22 2.60 3.31 23.05
CA ASN A 22 3.29 2.59 21.98
C ASN A 22 2.64 2.94 20.64
N GLN A 23 3.45 3.06 19.59
CA GLN A 23 3.04 3.51 18.25
C GLN A 23 1.81 2.80 17.69
N TYR A 24 1.71 1.48 17.83
CA TYR A 24 0.66 0.68 17.19
C TYR A 24 -0.39 0.10 18.14
N GLU A 25 -0.26 0.30 19.44
CA GLU A 25 -1.16 -0.35 20.40
C GLU A 25 -2.64 0.08 20.27
N ALA A 26 -2.86 1.31 19.82
CA ALA A 26 -4.19 1.86 19.60
C ALA A 26 -4.76 1.54 18.21
N PHE A 27 -4.07 0.75 17.40
CA PHE A 27 -4.47 0.43 16.02
C PHE A 27 -4.81 -1.06 15.88
N ALA A 28 -5.97 -1.33 15.32
CA ALA A 28 -6.34 -2.64 14.79
C ALA A 28 -6.20 -2.59 13.27
N LEU A 29 -5.13 -3.20 12.75
CA LEU A 29 -4.82 -3.17 11.32
C LEU A 29 -5.71 -4.13 10.54
N ILE A 30 -6.37 -3.62 9.52
CA ILE A 30 -7.16 -4.37 8.55
C ILE A 30 -6.30 -4.59 7.32
N MET A 31 -5.88 -5.83 7.13
CA MET A 31 -5.04 -6.27 6.01
C MET A 31 -5.83 -7.19 5.08
N GLY A 32 -5.36 -7.31 3.83
CA GLY A 32 -5.91 -8.26 2.86
C GLY A 32 -7.27 -7.87 2.31
N VAL A 33 -7.51 -6.56 2.13
CA VAL A 33 -8.70 -6.09 1.41
C VAL A 33 -8.69 -6.60 -0.04
N PRO A 34 -9.83 -6.95 -0.65
CA PRO A 34 -9.90 -7.54 -1.99
C PRO A 34 -9.22 -6.70 -3.07
N CYS A 35 -9.36 -5.38 -3.00
CA CYS A 35 -8.80 -4.42 -3.95
C CYS A 35 -7.30 -4.09 -3.70
N SER A 36 -6.66 -4.74 -2.72
CA SER A 36 -5.22 -4.54 -2.50
C SER A 36 -4.39 -5.09 -3.67
N PRO A 37 -3.47 -4.30 -4.24
CA PRO A 37 -2.57 -4.78 -5.28
C PRO A 37 -1.51 -5.72 -4.74
N PHE A 38 -1.32 -5.73 -3.42
CA PHE A 38 -0.28 -6.49 -2.76
C PHE A 38 -0.51 -8.00 -2.88
N LYS A 39 0.57 -8.73 -3.24
CA LYS A 39 0.63 -10.18 -3.19
C LYS A 39 1.72 -10.61 -2.20
N GLN A 40 1.39 -11.57 -1.36
CA GLN A 40 2.33 -12.10 -0.39
C GLN A 40 3.47 -12.85 -1.10
N THR A 41 4.71 -12.49 -0.75
CA THR A 41 5.92 -13.21 -1.14
C THR A 41 6.41 -14.08 0.03
N ILE A 42 7.06 -15.19 -0.29
CA ILE A 42 7.62 -16.12 0.70
C ILE A 42 9.14 -16.04 0.63
N CYS A 43 9.81 -15.96 1.79
CA CYS A 43 11.27 -15.96 1.86
C CYS A 43 11.84 -17.24 1.23
N GLY A 44 12.70 -17.10 0.22
CA GLY A 44 13.24 -18.20 -0.57
C GLY A 44 12.26 -18.89 -1.50
N GLY A 45 11.03 -18.34 -1.64
CA GLY A 45 10.02 -18.85 -2.58
C GLY A 45 10.16 -18.27 -4.00
N GLU A 46 9.26 -18.70 -4.87
CA GLU A 46 9.20 -18.24 -6.25
C GLU A 46 8.82 -16.76 -6.35
N PRO A 47 9.27 -16.05 -7.40
CA PRO A 47 8.85 -14.69 -7.69
C PRO A 47 7.32 -14.57 -7.82
N VAL A 48 6.75 -13.49 -7.29
CA VAL A 48 5.31 -13.23 -7.31
C VAL A 48 5.03 -11.91 -8.01
N LYS A 49 4.13 -11.94 -8.99
CA LYS A 49 3.65 -10.73 -9.68
C LYS A 49 2.46 -10.13 -8.94
N ASP A 50 2.56 -8.87 -8.54
CA ASP A 50 1.49 -8.13 -7.87
C ASP A 50 0.43 -7.58 -8.86
N GLY A 51 -0.56 -6.83 -8.33
CA GLY A 51 -1.65 -6.27 -9.13
C GLY A 51 -1.20 -5.21 -10.15
N TRP A 52 -0.10 -4.52 -9.93
CA TRP A 52 0.50 -3.57 -10.86
C TRP A 52 1.39 -4.23 -11.91
N GLY A 53 1.55 -5.55 -11.85
CA GLY A 53 2.45 -6.28 -12.74
C GLY A 53 3.91 -6.30 -12.28
N VAL A 54 4.21 -5.77 -11.10
CA VAL A 54 5.55 -5.76 -10.53
C VAL A 54 5.88 -7.15 -9.99
N THR A 55 6.97 -7.73 -10.48
CA THR A 55 7.47 -9.02 -9.99
C THR A 55 8.38 -8.79 -8.78
N LYS A 56 8.07 -9.45 -7.66
CA LYS A 56 8.83 -9.36 -6.41
C LYS A 56 9.39 -10.71 -6.02
N VAL A 57 10.57 -10.72 -5.45
CA VAL A 57 11.22 -11.89 -4.87
C VAL A 57 11.70 -11.57 -3.47
N TRP A 58 11.67 -12.58 -2.57
CA TRP A 58 12.24 -12.47 -1.23
C TRP A 58 13.42 -13.44 -1.06
N PRO A 59 14.65 -13.00 -1.37
CA PRO A 59 15.82 -13.84 -1.21
C PRO A 59 16.07 -14.21 0.24
N VAL A 60 16.59 -15.42 0.48
CA VAL A 60 17.03 -15.84 1.82
C VAL A 60 18.15 -14.90 2.31
N GLY A 61 18.06 -14.47 3.56
CA GLY A 61 19.03 -13.57 4.17
C GLY A 61 18.77 -12.07 3.94
N THR A 62 17.68 -11.70 3.26
CA THR A 62 17.25 -10.31 3.13
C THR A 62 16.11 -9.97 4.09
N PRO A 63 15.97 -8.68 4.51
CA PRO A 63 14.94 -8.27 5.47
C PRO A 63 13.52 -8.27 4.90
N GLY A 64 13.36 -8.44 3.58
CA GLY A 64 12.06 -8.38 2.92
C GLY A 64 12.13 -8.70 1.43
N ALA A 65 10.98 -8.61 0.76
CA ALA A 65 10.88 -8.78 -0.67
C ALA A 65 11.26 -7.50 -1.41
N PHE A 66 11.87 -7.68 -2.59
CA PHE A 66 12.28 -6.59 -3.48
C PHE A 66 11.69 -6.79 -4.89
N PRO A 67 11.37 -5.71 -5.60
CA PRO A 67 11.00 -5.79 -7.01
C PRO A 67 12.21 -6.19 -7.86
N LEU A 68 11.97 -6.98 -8.91
CA LEU A 68 12.95 -7.25 -9.95
C LEU A 68 12.88 -6.13 -11.00
N HIS A 69 14.04 -5.54 -11.29
CA HIS A 69 14.16 -4.40 -12.22
C HIS A 69 15.14 -4.67 -13.36
N ASP A 70 15.34 -5.95 -13.71
CA ASP A 70 16.02 -6.30 -14.94
C ASP A 70 15.12 -6.04 -16.17
N ASP A 71 15.70 -6.15 -17.37
CA ASP A 71 15.01 -5.84 -18.62
C ASP A 71 13.75 -6.69 -18.88
N GLU A 72 13.66 -7.87 -18.28
CA GLU A 72 12.51 -8.77 -18.44
C GLU A 72 11.36 -8.40 -17.49
N HIS A 73 11.69 -7.94 -16.28
CA HIS A 73 10.72 -7.73 -15.20
C HIS A 73 10.32 -6.26 -15.00
N LEU A 74 11.06 -5.31 -15.58
CA LEU A 74 10.73 -3.89 -15.48
C LEU A 74 9.40 -3.61 -16.19
N VAL A 75 8.40 -3.10 -15.44
CA VAL A 75 7.05 -2.88 -15.95
C VAL A 75 7.02 -1.74 -16.97
N CYS A 76 7.50 -0.56 -16.60
CA CYS A 76 7.51 0.63 -17.44
C CYS A 76 8.94 0.95 -17.89
N LYS A 77 9.24 0.61 -19.13
CA LYS A 77 10.59 0.80 -19.72
C LYS A 77 10.82 2.20 -20.27
N ASP A 78 9.74 2.93 -20.57
CA ASP A 78 9.76 4.26 -21.16
C ASP A 78 8.63 5.10 -20.57
N ILE A 79 8.97 6.08 -19.74
CA ILE A 79 7.99 6.95 -19.07
C ILE A 79 7.17 7.77 -20.07
N THR A 80 7.73 8.12 -21.25
CA THR A 80 7.01 8.90 -22.27
C THR A 80 5.82 8.14 -22.85
N ARG A 81 5.83 6.81 -22.70
CA ARG A 81 4.80 5.87 -23.15
C ARG A 81 4.20 5.06 -22.00
N TRP A 82 4.23 5.54 -20.78
CA TRP A 82 3.85 4.81 -19.60
C TRP A 82 2.45 4.17 -19.69
N ARG A 83 1.51 4.80 -20.42
CA ARG A 83 0.15 4.28 -20.61
C ARG A 83 0.08 2.97 -21.39
N ASP A 84 1.12 2.65 -22.17
CA ASP A 84 1.21 1.38 -22.89
C ASP A 84 1.56 0.21 -21.95
N TYR A 85 2.27 0.52 -20.85
CA TYR A 85 2.83 -0.46 -19.91
C TYR A 85 2.03 -0.59 -18.62
N VAL A 86 1.60 0.54 -18.05
CA VAL A 86 1.01 0.59 -16.71
C VAL A 86 -0.50 0.50 -16.79
N LYS A 87 -1.07 -0.47 -16.06
CA LYS A 87 -2.51 -0.64 -15.89
C LYS A 87 -2.81 -0.76 -14.40
N ALA A 88 -3.76 0.05 -13.92
CA ALA A 88 -4.20 -0.03 -12.53
C ALA A 88 -4.86 -1.39 -12.25
N PRO A 89 -4.64 -1.95 -11.07
CA PRO A 89 -5.34 -3.14 -10.62
C PRO A 89 -6.86 -2.92 -10.55
N ARG A 90 -7.60 -4.01 -10.55
CA ARG A 90 -9.05 -3.97 -10.34
C ARG A 90 -9.36 -3.46 -8.92
N VAL A 91 -10.36 -2.58 -8.81
CA VAL A 91 -10.85 -2.03 -7.53
C VAL A 91 -12.22 -2.60 -7.16
N ASP A 92 -13.07 -2.80 -8.16
CA ASP A 92 -14.45 -3.27 -7.99
C ASP A 92 -14.50 -4.78 -7.76
N TYR A 93 -14.93 -5.20 -6.55
CA TYR A 93 -15.09 -6.59 -6.14
C TYR A 93 -16.49 -6.80 -5.57
N PRO A 94 -17.11 -7.99 -5.79
CA PRO A 94 -18.43 -8.29 -5.26
C PRO A 94 -18.43 -8.36 -3.73
N ASP A 95 -19.56 -8.08 -3.09
CA ASP A 95 -19.74 -8.07 -1.63
C ASP A 95 -19.21 -9.34 -0.95
N LEU A 96 -19.39 -10.50 -1.59
CA LEU A 96 -18.89 -11.78 -1.09
C LEU A 96 -17.36 -11.77 -0.84
N ALA A 97 -16.60 -11.03 -1.65
CA ALA A 97 -15.15 -10.94 -1.46
C ALA A 97 -14.77 -10.12 -0.20
N TRP A 98 -15.68 -9.26 0.26
CA TRP A 98 -15.50 -8.39 1.42
C TRP A 98 -15.95 -9.00 2.76
N GLU A 99 -16.71 -10.10 2.75
CA GLU A 99 -17.32 -10.66 3.97
C GLU A 99 -16.32 -10.90 5.10
N ASP A 100 -15.16 -11.49 4.81
CA ASP A 100 -14.13 -11.75 5.82
C ASP A 100 -13.58 -10.43 6.41
N VAL A 101 -13.29 -9.45 5.57
CA VAL A 101 -12.78 -8.12 5.99
C VAL A 101 -13.82 -7.42 6.85
N VAL A 102 -15.08 -7.41 6.43
CA VAL A 102 -16.21 -6.82 7.17
C VAL A 102 -16.38 -7.49 8.54
N ASN A 103 -16.34 -8.82 8.59
CA ASN A 103 -16.48 -9.56 9.85
C ASN A 103 -15.32 -9.27 10.81
N ARG A 104 -14.06 -9.23 10.32
CA ARG A 104 -12.90 -8.86 11.14
C ARG A 104 -13.02 -7.41 11.63
N THR A 105 -13.48 -6.50 10.79
CA THR A 105 -13.66 -5.09 11.13
C THR A 105 -14.74 -4.90 12.20
N LYS A 106 -15.86 -5.62 12.12
CA LYS A 106 -16.93 -5.59 13.12
C LYS A 106 -16.48 -6.15 14.48
N ALA A 107 -15.53 -7.07 14.50
CA ALA A 107 -15.00 -7.64 15.73
C ALA A 107 -14.04 -6.71 16.51
N ILE A 108 -13.61 -5.58 15.91
CA ILE A 108 -12.71 -4.64 16.56
C ILE A 108 -13.43 -3.87 17.66
N ASN A 109 -12.88 -3.89 18.88
CA ASN A 109 -13.36 -3.03 19.96
C ASN A 109 -12.96 -1.57 19.71
N ARG A 110 -13.91 -0.78 19.22
CA ARG A 110 -13.72 0.63 18.87
C ARG A 110 -13.53 1.57 20.07
N GLU A 111 -13.79 1.11 21.30
CA GLU A 111 -13.46 1.88 22.50
C GLU A 111 -11.99 1.78 22.84
N GLU A 112 -11.35 0.66 22.51
CA GLU A 112 -9.94 0.39 22.76
C GLU A 112 -9.01 0.78 21.60
N GLN A 113 -9.47 0.64 20.35
CA GLN A 113 -8.62 0.78 19.17
C GLN A 113 -9.33 1.48 18.01
N PHE A 114 -8.55 2.12 17.16
CA PHE A 114 -8.97 2.55 15.84
C PHE A 114 -8.84 1.39 14.85
N ALA A 115 -9.85 1.18 13.99
CA ALA A 115 -9.67 0.34 12.82
C ALA A 115 -8.93 1.15 11.76
N ILE A 116 -7.82 0.61 11.28
CA ILE A 116 -6.94 1.24 10.30
C ILE A 116 -6.79 0.31 9.11
N ALA A 117 -7.20 0.76 7.94
CA ALA A 117 -6.82 0.12 6.69
C ALA A 117 -5.44 0.63 6.25
N PHE A 118 -4.62 -0.28 5.74
CA PHE A 118 -3.26 0.04 5.32
C PHE A 118 -3.18 0.03 3.79
N LEU A 119 -3.12 1.23 3.20
CA LEU A 119 -2.97 1.41 1.76
C LEU A 119 -1.47 1.42 1.41
N THR A 120 -1.03 0.40 0.71
CA THR A 120 0.37 0.21 0.31
C THR A 120 0.43 -0.42 -1.08
N PRO A 121 1.46 -0.14 -1.88
CA PRO A 121 2.54 0.82 -1.65
C PRO A 121 2.09 2.28 -1.80
N GLY A 122 2.88 3.22 -1.27
CA GLY A 122 2.66 4.66 -1.44
C GLY A 122 2.94 5.13 -2.87
N LEU A 123 2.67 6.40 -3.18
CA LEU A 123 2.81 6.95 -4.53
C LEU A 123 4.23 6.80 -5.07
N PHE A 124 5.24 7.26 -4.33
CA PHE A 124 6.64 7.14 -4.73
C PHE A 124 7.07 5.67 -4.87
N GLU A 125 6.69 4.82 -3.92
CA GLU A 125 7.02 3.40 -3.99
C GLU A 125 6.38 2.70 -5.19
N THR A 126 5.14 3.06 -5.54
CA THR A 126 4.50 2.54 -6.75
C THR A 126 5.27 3.00 -8.00
N CYS A 127 5.62 4.27 -8.09
CA CYS A 127 6.40 4.79 -9.21
C CYS A 127 7.74 4.07 -9.38
N HIS A 128 8.54 3.95 -8.31
CA HIS A 128 9.85 3.31 -8.43
C HIS A 128 9.76 1.78 -8.61
N ASN A 129 8.70 1.14 -8.13
CA ASN A 129 8.46 -0.27 -8.42
C ASN A 129 8.15 -0.51 -9.90
N LEU A 130 7.45 0.42 -10.55
CA LEU A 130 7.10 0.34 -11.97
C LEU A 130 8.28 0.69 -12.90
N LEU A 131 9.07 1.70 -12.54
CA LEU A 131 10.12 2.29 -13.38
C LEU A 131 11.53 1.82 -13.04
N GLY A 132 11.74 1.15 -11.91
CA GLY A 132 13.05 1.02 -11.28
C GLY A 132 13.47 2.33 -10.60
N ILE A 133 14.16 2.21 -9.45
CA ILE A 133 14.47 3.37 -8.60
C ILE A 133 15.30 4.42 -9.33
N GLN A 134 16.30 4.01 -10.12
CA GLN A 134 17.17 4.91 -10.84
C GLN A 134 16.39 5.70 -11.89
N ASN A 135 15.62 5.01 -12.75
CA ASN A 135 14.82 5.66 -13.79
C ASN A 135 13.74 6.56 -13.19
N CYS A 136 13.10 6.12 -12.10
CA CYS A 136 12.10 6.93 -11.39
C CYS A 136 12.71 8.28 -10.95
N LEU A 137 13.87 8.27 -10.29
CA LEU A 137 14.52 9.47 -9.80
C LEU A 137 15.00 10.38 -10.95
N ILE A 138 15.55 9.81 -12.02
CA ILE A 138 15.99 10.57 -13.20
C ILE A 138 14.79 11.22 -13.89
N ASN A 139 13.69 10.51 -14.04
CA ASN A 139 12.51 11.00 -14.75
C ASN A 139 11.76 12.10 -13.99
N PHE A 140 11.85 12.19 -12.67
CA PHE A 140 11.37 13.36 -11.94
C PHE A 140 12.01 14.66 -12.43
N TYR A 141 13.21 14.57 -13.00
CA TYR A 141 13.96 15.72 -13.50
C TYR A 141 13.86 15.88 -15.03
N GLN A 142 13.93 14.75 -15.77
CA GLN A 142 13.94 14.78 -17.22
C GLN A 142 12.56 14.82 -17.86
N GLU A 143 11.58 14.16 -17.25
CA GLU A 143 10.22 14.02 -17.76
C GLU A 143 9.17 14.36 -16.68
N PRO A 144 9.25 15.54 -16.03
CA PRO A 144 8.40 15.86 -14.87
C PRO A 144 6.91 15.82 -15.19
N GLU A 145 6.51 16.22 -16.40
CA GLU A 145 5.11 16.20 -16.82
C GLU A 145 4.58 14.75 -16.89
N ARG A 146 5.38 13.84 -17.44
CA ARG A 146 5.00 12.41 -17.54
C ARG A 146 4.96 11.73 -16.17
N MET A 147 5.91 12.08 -15.30
CA MET A 147 5.89 11.63 -13.91
C MET A 147 4.64 12.12 -13.17
N HIS A 148 4.25 13.37 -13.39
CA HIS A 148 3.04 13.95 -12.81
C HIS A 148 1.78 13.17 -13.27
N GLU A 149 1.65 12.94 -14.58
CA GLU A 149 0.55 12.15 -15.14
C GLU A 149 0.47 10.73 -14.56
N LEU A 150 1.62 10.08 -14.36
CA LEU A 150 1.67 8.75 -13.76
C LEU A 150 1.25 8.78 -12.28
N ILE A 151 1.72 9.80 -11.52
CA ILE A 151 1.35 9.99 -10.11
C ILE A 151 -0.15 10.24 -9.98
N ASP A 152 -0.73 11.10 -10.82
CA ASP A 152 -2.17 11.35 -10.82
C ASP A 152 -2.95 10.05 -11.08
N TYR A 153 -2.54 9.26 -12.06
CA TYR A 153 -3.16 7.96 -12.36
C TYR A 153 -3.09 6.98 -11.18
N ILE A 154 -1.95 6.92 -10.47
CA ILE A 154 -1.80 6.09 -9.27
C ILE A 154 -2.66 6.66 -8.13
N THR A 155 -2.75 7.97 -8.01
CA THR A 155 -3.58 8.66 -7.01
C THR A 155 -5.06 8.33 -7.21
N ASP A 156 -5.55 8.41 -8.44
CA ASP A 156 -6.93 8.05 -8.78
C ASP A 156 -7.26 6.61 -8.38
N TYR A 157 -6.34 5.68 -8.64
CA TYR A 157 -6.48 4.30 -8.17
C TYR A 157 -6.53 4.22 -6.64
N GLN A 158 -5.64 4.90 -5.92
CA GLN A 158 -5.63 4.87 -4.46
C GLN A 158 -6.89 5.50 -3.85
N MET A 159 -7.40 6.55 -4.46
CA MET A 159 -8.67 7.17 -4.06
C MET A 159 -9.84 6.19 -4.24
N ALA A 160 -9.92 5.52 -5.38
CA ALA A 160 -10.96 4.52 -5.63
C ALA A 160 -10.87 3.34 -4.64
N VAL A 161 -9.65 2.90 -4.27
CA VAL A 161 -9.45 1.88 -3.22
C VAL A 161 -9.93 2.39 -1.86
N ALA A 162 -9.62 3.65 -1.51
CA ALA A 162 -10.05 4.25 -0.25
C ALA A 162 -11.58 4.35 -0.16
N GLU A 163 -12.25 4.70 -1.24
CA GLU A 163 -13.72 4.73 -1.36
C GLU A 163 -14.30 3.34 -1.07
N GLN A 164 -13.80 2.29 -1.73
CA GLN A 164 -14.26 0.91 -1.50
C GLN A 164 -14.06 0.40 -0.07
N ILE A 165 -13.08 0.92 0.65
CA ILE A 165 -12.82 0.55 2.04
C ILE A 165 -13.73 1.30 3.02
N CYS A 166 -14.15 2.53 2.66
CA CYS A 166 -14.95 3.40 3.53
C CYS A 166 -16.46 3.19 3.38
N ASP A 167 -16.92 2.63 2.27
CA ASP A 167 -18.33 2.29 2.00
C ASP A 167 -18.72 0.97 2.70
#